data_d064273bb14d350d86d73670b04346ef
#
_entry.id   d064273bb14d350d86d73670b04346ef
#
_cell.length_a   1.000
_cell.length_b   1.000
_cell.length_c   1.000
_cell.angle_alpha   90.00
_cell.angle_beta   90.00
_cell.angle_gamma   90.00
#
_symmetry.space_group_name_H-M   'P 1'
#
loop_
_entity.id
_entity.type
_entity.pdbx_description
1 polymer ?
#
loop_
_entity_poly.entity_id
_entity_poly.type
_entity_poly.pdbx_seq_one_letter_code
_entity_poly.pdbx_strand_id
1 'polypeptide(L)'
;MPTQGDGPPRPDPEDLLRRGTTDHYEDAELYDFEYRDHRHDISWYRSQARRIAATLAATRGASGIDILELGAGTGRVAIPLAEDGHHVTAIDRMPSMLELLAAKIVDHPAGARVEPVLGDICAMPLPAARFDLVIAPFNVLMHLYRWQDLLACFREVARVLRPGGSFALDVLLPDIEWLTWDPNERHSVTYFTHPVTGAPLVYSTNHTSDPSTQVCHVRIYYDDAPKRPRAFKPPPEPRRIVHLAHRQIFPEELRLLIASAGLELESHTGNFRSGALGPGVDAQSAIARKPR
;
A
#
# COMPACT_ATOMS: atom_id res chain seq x y z
N MET A 1 20.20 6.54 -41.96
CA MET A 1 19.33 7.02 -40.87
C MET A 1 18.01 6.31 -41.02
N PRO A 2 17.61 5.32 -40.17
CA PRO A 2 16.26 4.78 -40.23
C PRO A 2 15.29 5.78 -39.63
N THR A 3 14.25 6.09 -40.40
CA THR A 3 13.09 6.90 -39.99
C THR A 3 12.41 6.28 -38.80
N GLN A 4 12.20 7.08 -37.74
CA GLN A 4 11.34 6.70 -36.59
C GLN A 4 9.97 6.34 -37.13
N GLY A 5 9.59 5.06 -36.97
CA GLY A 5 8.25 4.59 -37.33
C GLY A 5 7.20 5.20 -36.42
N ASP A 6 6.06 5.58 -37.02
CA ASP A 6 4.83 6.01 -36.38
C ASP A 6 4.22 4.85 -35.56
N GLY A 7 4.79 4.59 -34.40
CA GLY A 7 4.13 3.81 -33.36
C GLY A 7 2.98 4.64 -32.74
N PRO A 8 2.00 4.01 -32.10
CA PRO A 8 0.94 4.74 -31.41
C PRO A 8 1.59 5.74 -30.42
N PRO A 9 1.00 6.95 -30.25
CA PRO A 9 1.55 7.97 -29.39
C PRO A 9 1.78 7.40 -27.99
N ARG A 10 2.97 7.67 -27.43
CA ARG A 10 3.25 7.25 -26.05
C ARG A 10 2.24 7.92 -25.13
N PRO A 11 1.59 7.18 -24.21
CA PRO A 11 0.67 7.77 -23.26
C PRO A 11 1.37 8.88 -22.46
N ASP A 12 0.60 9.91 -22.10
CA ASP A 12 1.08 11.00 -21.26
C ASP A 12 1.59 10.45 -19.92
N PRO A 13 2.83 10.73 -19.51
CA PRO A 13 3.37 10.26 -18.24
C PRO A 13 2.52 10.68 -17.02
N GLU A 14 1.93 11.86 -17.02
CA GLU A 14 1.06 12.33 -15.93
C GLU A 14 -0.26 11.52 -15.88
N ASP A 15 -0.83 11.20 -17.04
CA ASP A 15 -2.02 10.33 -17.10
C ASP A 15 -1.71 8.91 -16.61
N LEU A 16 -0.55 8.35 -16.97
CA LEU A 16 -0.13 7.05 -16.47
C LEU A 16 0.04 7.03 -14.94
N LEU A 17 0.60 8.10 -14.35
CA LEU A 17 0.73 8.22 -12.91
C LEU A 17 -0.64 8.33 -12.23
N ARG A 18 -1.54 9.16 -12.78
CA ARG A 18 -2.90 9.30 -12.29
C ARG A 18 -3.64 7.96 -12.32
N ARG A 19 -3.64 7.27 -13.45
CA ARG A 19 -4.24 5.95 -13.61
C ARG A 19 -3.60 4.92 -12.70
N GLY A 20 -2.28 4.94 -12.56
CA GLY A 20 -1.53 4.05 -11.68
C GLY A 20 -1.88 4.20 -10.20
N THR A 21 -2.53 5.30 -9.81
CA THR A 21 -3.00 5.53 -8.44
C THR A 21 -4.50 5.26 -8.28
N THR A 22 -5.27 5.11 -9.36
CA THR A 22 -6.74 5.01 -9.30
C THR A 22 -7.30 3.73 -9.89
N ASP A 23 -6.86 3.33 -11.10
CA ASP A 23 -7.50 2.24 -11.87
C ASP A 23 -7.68 0.93 -11.06
N HIS A 24 -6.66 0.57 -10.26
CA HIS A 24 -6.66 -0.68 -9.48
C HIS A 24 -7.60 -0.62 -8.27
N TYR A 25 -7.95 0.57 -7.82
CA TYR A 25 -8.73 0.82 -6.60
C TYR A 25 -10.19 1.21 -6.87
N GLU A 26 -10.58 1.40 -8.15
CA GLU A 26 -11.97 1.70 -8.53
C GLU A 26 -12.91 0.51 -8.24
N ASP A 27 -12.43 -0.71 -8.46
CA ASP A 27 -13.17 -1.96 -8.20
C ASP A 27 -12.78 -2.51 -6.82
N ALA A 28 -13.35 -1.91 -5.78
CA ALA A 28 -13.00 -2.23 -4.39
C ALA A 28 -13.32 -3.69 -4.02
N GLU A 29 -14.37 -4.29 -4.61
CA GLU A 29 -14.76 -5.68 -4.35
C GLU A 29 -13.77 -6.66 -4.98
N LEU A 30 -13.31 -6.38 -6.21
CA LEU A 30 -12.28 -7.19 -6.85
C LEU A 30 -10.95 -7.08 -6.09
N TYR A 31 -10.55 -5.86 -5.71
CA TYR A 31 -9.36 -5.61 -4.90
C TYR A 31 -9.40 -6.39 -3.58
N ASP A 32 -10.51 -6.30 -2.85
CA ASP A 32 -10.68 -6.99 -1.57
C ASP A 32 -10.60 -8.51 -1.73
N PHE A 33 -11.16 -9.04 -2.81
CA PHE A 33 -11.07 -10.45 -3.16
C PHE A 33 -9.65 -10.89 -3.50
N GLU A 34 -8.91 -10.11 -4.28
CA GLU A 34 -7.53 -10.43 -4.70
C GLU A 34 -6.59 -10.48 -3.49
N TYR A 35 -6.74 -9.57 -2.53
CA TYR A 35 -5.86 -9.46 -1.37
C TYR A 35 -6.40 -10.08 -0.07
N ARG A 36 -7.53 -10.81 -0.10
CA ARG A 36 -8.16 -11.44 1.09
C ARG A 36 -7.25 -12.37 1.88
N ASP A 37 -6.32 -13.02 1.19
CA ASP A 37 -5.38 -13.98 1.79
C ASP A 37 -4.03 -13.36 2.18
N HIS A 38 -3.83 -12.07 1.89
CA HIS A 38 -2.63 -11.35 2.27
C HIS A 38 -2.70 -10.93 3.75
N ARG A 39 -2.17 -11.76 4.66
CA ARG A 39 -2.33 -11.59 6.12
C ARG A 39 -1.03 -11.54 6.92
N HIS A 40 0.12 -11.74 6.30
CA HIS A 40 1.39 -11.85 7.01
C HIS A 40 1.86 -10.51 7.63
N ASP A 41 1.52 -9.37 7.03
CA ASP A 41 1.79 -8.04 7.56
C ASP A 41 0.87 -7.68 8.73
N ILE A 42 -0.39 -8.13 8.73
CA ILE A 42 -1.38 -7.82 9.77
C ILE A 42 -0.86 -8.21 11.16
N SER A 43 -0.26 -9.40 11.28
CA SER A 43 0.27 -9.89 12.54
C SER A 43 1.39 -8.99 13.09
N TRP A 44 2.21 -8.42 12.20
CA TRP A 44 3.28 -7.50 12.57
C TRP A 44 2.71 -6.18 13.07
N TYR A 45 1.74 -5.57 12.36
CA TYR A 45 1.09 -4.34 12.81
C TYR A 45 0.36 -4.50 14.14
N ARG A 46 -0.38 -5.62 14.30
CA ARG A 46 -1.01 -5.97 15.59
C ARG A 46 0.02 -6.08 16.72
N SER A 47 1.20 -6.66 16.45
CA SER A 47 2.27 -6.76 17.45
C SER A 47 2.83 -5.40 17.86
N GLN A 48 2.98 -4.46 16.90
CA GLN A 48 3.42 -3.09 17.21
C GLN A 48 2.37 -2.35 18.05
N ALA A 49 1.09 -2.45 17.69
CA ALA A 49 0.00 -1.83 18.43
C ALA A 49 -0.05 -2.35 19.89
N ARG A 50 0.05 -3.67 20.08
CA ARG A 50 0.10 -4.29 21.44
C ARG A 50 1.30 -3.83 22.25
N ARG A 51 2.48 -3.74 21.65
CA ARG A 51 3.71 -3.26 22.31
C ARG A 51 3.54 -1.84 22.81
N ILE A 52 2.99 -0.95 21.98
CA ILE A 52 2.74 0.45 22.34
C ILE A 52 1.65 0.55 23.40
N ALA A 53 0.54 -0.18 23.24
CA ALA A 53 -0.55 -0.21 24.21
C ALA A 53 -0.07 -0.67 25.59
N ALA A 54 0.73 -1.73 25.66
CA ALA A 54 1.30 -2.20 26.94
C ALA A 54 2.18 -1.14 27.62
N THR A 55 2.98 -0.40 26.82
CA THR A 55 3.83 0.68 27.34
C THR A 55 2.98 1.84 27.88
N LEU A 56 1.90 2.20 27.19
CA LEU A 56 1.01 3.31 27.58
C LEU A 56 0.03 2.92 28.68
N ALA A 57 -0.39 1.66 28.77
CA ALA A 57 -1.25 1.17 29.85
C ALA A 57 -0.59 1.38 31.22
N ALA A 58 0.72 1.15 31.31
CA ALA A 58 1.50 1.37 32.54
C ALA A 58 1.53 2.85 32.98
N THR A 59 1.32 3.80 32.06
CA THR A 59 1.43 5.24 32.33
C THR A 59 0.09 5.97 32.28
N ARG A 60 -0.87 5.51 31.50
CA ARG A 60 -2.17 6.19 31.25
C ARG A 60 -3.39 5.40 31.72
N GLY A 61 -3.22 4.12 32.09
CA GLY A 61 -4.34 3.26 32.50
C GLY A 61 -5.35 2.89 31.39
N ALA A 62 -5.03 3.20 30.12
CA ALA A 62 -5.92 2.95 28.99
C ALA A 62 -5.70 1.55 28.41
N SER A 63 -6.80 0.86 28.03
CA SER A 63 -6.74 -0.49 27.44
C SER A 63 -6.49 -0.51 25.92
N GLY A 64 -6.68 0.63 25.23
CA GLY A 64 -6.49 0.81 23.80
C GLY A 64 -5.63 2.03 23.48
N ILE A 65 -5.23 2.17 22.21
CA ILE A 65 -4.48 3.31 21.68
C ILE A 65 -5.19 3.89 20.47
N ASP A 66 -4.87 5.18 20.16
CA ASP A 66 -5.33 5.84 18.95
C ASP A 66 -4.36 5.55 17.80
N ILE A 67 -4.85 4.90 16.76
CA ILE A 67 -4.10 4.51 15.55
C ILE A 67 -4.61 5.29 14.35
N LEU A 68 -3.70 5.75 13.49
CA LEU A 68 -4.02 6.23 12.15
C LEU A 68 -3.47 5.23 11.13
N GLU A 69 -4.31 4.70 10.24
CA GLU A 69 -3.91 3.92 9.08
C GLU A 69 -3.94 4.78 7.83
N LEU A 70 -2.80 4.87 7.13
CA LEU A 70 -2.66 5.56 5.85
C LEU A 70 -2.99 4.61 4.70
N GLY A 71 -3.86 5.06 3.76
CA GLY A 71 -4.29 4.23 2.64
C GLY A 71 -5.04 2.98 3.12
N ALA A 72 -6.02 3.16 3.98
CA ALA A 72 -6.69 2.08 4.69
C ALA A 72 -7.48 1.13 3.76
N GLY A 73 -7.80 1.58 2.54
CA GLY A 73 -8.53 0.79 1.57
C GLY A 73 -9.84 0.25 2.12
N THR A 74 -10.07 -1.05 1.98
CA THR A 74 -11.28 -1.74 2.45
C THR A 74 -11.21 -2.19 3.91
N GLY A 75 -10.19 -1.74 4.68
CA GLY A 75 -10.05 -2.00 6.12
C GLY A 75 -9.36 -3.31 6.49
N ARG A 76 -8.54 -3.87 5.60
CA ARG A 76 -7.84 -5.15 5.80
C ARG A 76 -7.00 -5.17 7.08
N VAL A 77 -6.41 -4.05 7.48
CA VAL A 77 -5.60 -3.90 8.71
C VAL A 77 -6.38 -3.15 9.80
N ALA A 78 -7.17 -2.13 9.45
CA ALA A 78 -7.97 -1.35 10.41
C ALA A 78 -8.93 -2.22 11.24
N ILE A 79 -9.68 -3.11 10.59
CA ILE A 79 -10.67 -3.94 11.28
C ILE A 79 -10.00 -4.88 12.31
N PRO A 80 -8.95 -5.65 11.98
CA PRO A 80 -8.22 -6.46 12.97
C PRO A 80 -7.62 -5.67 14.13
N LEU A 81 -7.17 -4.43 13.92
CA LEU A 81 -6.67 -3.58 15.00
C LEU A 81 -7.81 -3.10 15.92
N ALA A 82 -8.97 -2.81 15.34
CA ALA A 82 -10.17 -2.46 16.10
C ALA A 82 -10.72 -3.65 16.92
N GLU A 83 -10.61 -4.88 16.39
CA GLU A 83 -10.92 -6.13 17.12
C GLU A 83 -10.01 -6.30 18.35
N ASP A 84 -8.74 -5.89 18.27
CA ASP A 84 -7.81 -5.87 19.41
C ASP A 84 -8.13 -4.77 20.46
N GLY A 85 -9.17 -3.94 20.23
CA GLY A 85 -9.64 -2.93 21.16
C GLY A 85 -9.04 -1.53 20.95
N HIS A 86 -8.36 -1.30 19.83
CA HIS A 86 -7.79 0.00 19.46
C HIS A 86 -8.83 0.89 18.74
N HIS A 87 -8.65 2.21 18.80
CA HIS A 87 -9.40 3.17 17.98
C HIS A 87 -8.60 3.46 16.71
N VAL A 88 -9.18 3.19 15.54
CA VAL A 88 -8.50 3.32 14.25
C VAL A 88 -9.19 4.38 13.40
N THR A 89 -8.48 5.46 13.12
CA THR A 89 -8.84 6.40 12.05
C THR A 89 -8.24 5.85 10.75
N ALA A 90 -9.09 5.57 9.77
CA ALA A 90 -8.75 4.90 8.51
C ALA A 90 -8.84 5.91 7.36
N ILE A 91 -7.69 6.55 6.99
CA ILE A 91 -7.67 7.55 5.93
C ILE A 91 -7.37 6.89 4.58
N ASP A 92 -8.18 7.22 3.57
CA ASP A 92 -7.95 6.85 2.17
C ASP A 92 -8.42 7.97 1.23
N ARG A 93 -7.83 8.03 0.03
CA ARG A 93 -8.22 8.98 -1.01
C ARG A 93 -9.32 8.46 -1.94
N MET A 94 -9.58 7.14 -1.94
CA MET A 94 -10.52 6.47 -2.83
C MET A 94 -11.89 6.29 -2.15
N PRO A 95 -12.94 6.99 -2.63
CA PRO A 95 -14.28 6.85 -2.05
C PRO A 95 -14.81 5.41 -2.12
N SER A 96 -14.60 4.70 -3.26
CA SER A 96 -15.02 3.30 -3.44
C SER A 96 -14.48 2.36 -2.37
N MET A 97 -13.23 2.56 -1.95
CA MET A 97 -12.60 1.79 -0.89
C MET A 97 -13.24 2.06 0.47
N LEU A 98 -13.45 3.34 0.79
CA LEU A 98 -14.07 3.72 2.08
C LEU A 98 -15.56 3.36 2.15
N GLU A 99 -16.27 3.35 1.02
CA GLU A 99 -17.66 2.87 0.96
C GLU A 99 -17.74 1.38 1.32
N LEU A 100 -16.83 0.56 0.77
CA LEU A 100 -16.77 -0.86 1.11
C LEU A 100 -16.32 -1.08 2.56
N LEU A 101 -15.35 -0.30 3.06
CA LEU A 101 -14.97 -0.31 4.48
C LEU A 101 -16.18 0.04 5.36
N ALA A 102 -16.90 1.12 5.05
CA ALA A 102 -18.09 1.52 5.80
C ALA A 102 -19.16 0.43 5.84
N ALA A 103 -19.41 -0.23 4.70
CA ALA A 103 -20.32 -1.37 4.63
C ALA A 103 -19.88 -2.54 5.52
N LYS A 104 -18.59 -2.85 5.56
CA LYS A 104 -18.06 -3.94 6.41
C LYS A 104 -18.16 -3.67 7.90
N ILE A 105 -18.07 -2.41 8.33
CA ILE A 105 -18.05 -2.06 9.76
C ILE A 105 -19.42 -1.79 10.35
N VAL A 106 -20.48 -1.61 9.56
CA VAL A 106 -21.85 -1.28 10.03
C VAL A 106 -22.34 -2.27 11.08
N ASP A 107 -22.27 -3.57 10.80
CA ASP A 107 -22.73 -4.63 11.69
C ASP A 107 -21.57 -5.36 12.39
N HIS A 108 -20.36 -4.85 12.26
CA HIS A 108 -19.18 -5.49 12.85
C HIS A 108 -19.03 -5.12 14.33
N PRO A 109 -18.79 -6.08 15.24
CA PRO A 109 -18.69 -5.81 16.70
C PRO A 109 -17.65 -4.76 17.08
N ALA A 110 -16.57 -4.65 16.31
CA ALA A 110 -15.52 -3.64 16.49
C ALA A 110 -15.75 -2.37 15.64
N GLY A 111 -16.83 -2.31 14.84
CA GLY A 111 -17.04 -1.25 13.85
C GLY A 111 -17.07 0.17 14.44
N ALA A 112 -17.63 0.32 15.63
CA ALA A 112 -17.64 1.61 16.34
C ALA A 112 -16.25 2.15 16.71
N ARG A 113 -15.19 1.35 16.55
CA ARG A 113 -13.79 1.75 16.76
C ARG A 113 -13.05 2.12 15.49
N VAL A 114 -13.68 2.00 14.31
CA VAL A 114 -13.10 2.37 13.02
C VAL A 114 -13.78 3.62 12.50
N GLU A 115 -13.00 4.66 12.25
CA GLU A 115 -13.45 5.95 11.70
C GLU A 115 -12.90 6.11 10.27
N PRO A 116 -13.69 5.85 9.20
CA PRO A 116 -13.26 6.12 7.83
C PRO A 116 -13.14 7.63 7.58
N VAL A 117 -12.05 8.06 6.95
CA VAL A 117 -11.78 9.47 6.61
C VAL A 117 -11.34 9.57 5.16
N LEU A 118 -12.08 10.31 4.35
CA LEU A 118 -11.66 10.67 3.00
C LEU A 118 -10.60 11.79 3.07
N GLY A 119 -9.41 11.54 2.54
CA GLY A 119 -8.34 12.54 2.61
C GLY A 119 -7.06 12.14 1.89
N ASP A 120 -6.19 13.14 1.73
CA ASP A 120 -4.85 12.99 1.18
C ASP A 120 -3.84 12.83 2.33
N ILE A 121 -3.03 11.79 2.27
CA ILE A 121 -1.98 11.53 3.28
C ILE A 121 -0.83 12.54 3.25
N CYS A 122 -0.73 13.36 2.20
CA CYS A 122 0.22 14.47 2.12
C CYS A 122 -0.30 15.77 2.74
N ALA A 123 -1.62 15.87 3.04
CA ALA A 123 -2.29 17.03 3.65
C ALA A 123 -3.50 16.56 4.48
N MET A 124 -3.23 15.87 5.57
CA MET A 124 -4.27 15.18 6.34
C MET A 124 -5.23 16.16 7.03
N PRO A 125 -6.57 16.00 6.87
CA PRO A 125 -7.57 16.83 7.56
C PRO A 125 -7.74 16.40 9.03
N LEU A 126 -6.63 16.18 9.73
CA LEU A 126 -6.59 15.61 11.07
C LEU A 126 -5.81 16.54 12.02
N PRO A 127 -6.17 16.61 13.31
CA PRO A 127 -5.48 17.45 14.28
C PRO A 127 -4.05 16.93 14.55
N ALA A 128 -3.17 17.87 14.95
CA ALA A 128 -1.83 17.52 15.41
C ALA A 128 -1.86 16.75 16.74
N ALA A 129 -0.84 15.93 16.98
CA ALA A 129 -0.61 15.22 18.24
C ALA A 129 -1.82 14.40 18.74
N ARG A 130 -2.52 13.72 17.81
CA ARG A 130 -3.69 12.88 18.10
C ARG A 130 -3.35 11.41 18.31
N PHE A 131 -2.39 10.85 17.56
CA PHE A 131 -2.19 9.42 17.44
C PHE A 131 -0.97 8.92 18.24
N ASP A 132 -1.12 7.75 18.84
CA ASP A 132 -0.04 7.03 19.50
C ASP A 132 0.78 6.21 18.50
N LEU A 133 0.11 5.73 17.44
CA LEU A 133 0.68 4.96 16.33
C LEU A 133 0.11 5.44 15.01
N VAL A 134 0.97 5.69 14.03
CA VAL A 134 0.60 5.80 12.62
C VAL A 134 1.13 4.58 11.89
N ILE A 135 0.34 3.99 11.00
CA ILE A 135 0.77 2.87 10.16
C ILE A 135 0.58 3.19 8.69
N ALA A 136 1.50 2.69 7.86
CA ALA A 136 1.42 2.76 6.40
C ALA A 136 1.64 1.37 5.82
N PRO A 137 0.60 0.51 5.81
CA PRO A 137 0.72 -0.87 5.39
C PRO A 137 0.62 -1.03 3.87
N PHE A 138 1.15 -2.16 3.41
CA PHE A 138 0.94 -2.68 2.06
C PHE A 138 1.32 -1.70 0.96
N ASN A 139 2.53 -1.15 1.05
CA ASN A 139 3.14 -0.34 0.00
C ASN A 139 2.44 1.01 -0.29
N VAL A 140 1.56 1.50 0.57
CA VAL A 140 0.80 2.75 0.32
C VAL A 140 1.72 3.92 -0.06
N LEU A 141 2.90 4.01 0.55
CA LEU A 141 3.87 5.07 0.28
C LEU A 141 4.45 5.02 -1.15
N MET A 142 4.42 3.87 -1.81
CA MET A 142 4.89 3.71 -3.19
C MET A 142 3.98 4.39 -4.22
N HIS A 143 2.80 4.88 -3.81
CA HIS A 143 1.91 5.72 -4.63
C HIS A 143 2.23 7.21 -4.57
N LEU A 144 3.22 7.61 -3.80
CA LEU A 144 3.75 8.96 -3.75
C LEU A 144 4.97 9.05 -4.69
N TYR A 145 4.74 9.47 -5.92
CA TYR A 145 5.72 9.36 -7.00
C TYR A 145 6.84 10.39 -6.93
N ARG A 146 6.59 11.55 -6.32
CA ARG A 146 7.58 12.62 -6.14
C ARG A 146 8.17 12.55 -4.74
N TRP A 147 9.47 12.80 -4.60
CA TRP A 147 10.11 12.85 -3.28
C TRP A 147 9.51 13.93 -2.37
N GLN A 148 9.00 15.04 -2.97
CA GLN A 148 8.31 16.10 -2.23
C GLN A 148 7.04 15.58 -1.55
N ASP A 149 6.26 14.74 -2.24
CA ASP A 149 5.02 14.16 -1.72
C ASP A 149 5.32 13.16 -0.59
N LEU A 150 6.36 12.32 -0.78
CA LEU A 150 6.87 11.45 0.28
C LEU A 150 7.26 12.25 1.52
N LEU A 151 8.08 13.32 1.35
CA LEU A 151 8.49 14.16 2.47
C LEU A 151 7.31 14.89 3.12
N ALA A 152 6.33 15.35 2.34
CA ALA A 152 5.10 15.94 2.86
C ALA A 152 4.32 14.94 3.71
N CYS A 153 4.13 13.72 3.24
CA CYS A 153 3.47 12.65 3.99
C CYS A 153 4.21 12.35 5.31
N PHE A 154 5.53 12.19 5.30
CA PHE A 154 6.31 11.95 6.51
C PHE A 154 6.24 13.10 7.52
N ARG A 155 6.21 14.36 7.04
CA ARG A 155 5.99 15.54 7.90
C ARG A 155 4.59 15.56 8.50
N GLU A 156 3.56 15.21 7.73
CA GLU A 156 2.19 15.06 8.23
C GLU A 156 2.10 13.95 9.28
N VAL A 157 2.77 12.82 9.06
CA VAL A 157 2.89 11.75 10.08
C VAL A 157 3.52 12.30 11.37
N ALA A 158 4.64 13.02 11.25
CA ALA A 158 5.29 13.63 12.42
C ALA A 158 4.36 14.65 13.11
N ARG A 159 3.54 15.40 12.34
CA ARG A 159 2.58 16.38 12.88
C ARG A 159 1.47 15.72 13.69
N VAL A 160 0.85 14.66 13.14
CA VAL A 160 -0.31 14.00 13.76
C VAL A 160 0.05 13.06 14.91
N LEU A 161 1.29 12.57 14.95
CA LEU A 161 1.81 11.78 16.07
C LEU A 161 1.93 12.61 17.34
N ARG A 162 1.56 12.02 18.47
CA ARG A 162 1.91 12.52 19.80
C ARG A 162 3.42 12.53 20.00
N PRO A 163 4.01 13.40 20.85
CA PRO A 163 5.39 13.26 21.29
C PRO A 163 5.62 11.86 21.87
N GLY A 164 6.65 11.17 21.38
CA GLY A 164 6.94 9.77 21.72
C GLY A 164 6.07 8.73 20.99
N GLY A 165 5.18 9.14 20.10
CA GLY A 165 4.40 8.24 19.24
C GLY A 165 5.24 7.57 18.15
N SER A 166 4.78 6.47 17.60
CA SER A 166 5.53 5.65 16.64
C SER A 166 4.88 5.66 15.24
N PHE A 167 5.71 5.57 14.21
CA PHE A 167 5.33 5.34 12.82
C PHE A 167 5.85 3.97 12.39
N ALA A 168 4.96 3.06 11.99
CA ALA A 168 5.31 1.75 11.46
C ALA A 168 4.86 1.64 10.01
N LEU A 169 5.75 1.19 9.12
CA LEU A 169 5.49 1.14 7.68
C LEU A 169 6.13 -0.09 7.05
N ASP A 170 5.59 -0.47 5.89
CA ASP A 170 6.25 -1.39 4.97
C ASP A 170 6.17 -0.89 3.53
N VAL A 171 7.22 -1.21 2.77
CA VAL A 171 7.29 -1.05 1.32
C VAL A 171 8.10 -2.18 0.73
N LEU A 172 7.83 -2.54 -0.53
CA LEU A 172 8.66 -3.51 -1.24
C LEU A 172 10.12 -3.05 -1.26
N LEU A 173 11.02 -4.01 -1.10
CA LEU A 173 12.43 -3.77 -1.37
C LEU A 173 12.63 -3.80 -2.89
N PRO A 174 13.26 -2.77 -3.51
CA PRO A 174 13.47 -2.77 -4.95
C PRO A 174 14.27 -3.99 -5.41
N ASP A 175 13.66 -4.79 -6.29
CA ASP A 175 14.30 -5.93 -6.96
C ASP A 175 14.81 -5.47 -8.33
N ILE A 176 16.13 -5.30 -8.45
CA ILE A 176 16.76 -4.79 -9.67
C ILE A 176 16.59 -5.77 -10.84
N GLU A 177 16.62 -7.08 -10.59
CA GLU A 177 16.43 -8.09 -11.64
C GLU A 177 15.00 -8.01 -12.18
N TRP A 178 14.01 -8.01 -11.30
CA TRP A 178 12.60 -7.87 -11.68
C TRP A 178 12.35 -6.57 -12.46
N LEU A 179 12.91 -5.45 -12.03
CA LEU A 179 12.73 -4.14 -12.68
C LEU A 179 13.26 -4.08 -14.12
N THR A 180 14.12 -5.04 -14.52
CA THR A 180 14.71 -5.11 -15.87
C THR A 180 14.09 -6.18 -16.78
N TRP A 181 13.01 -6.84 -16.35
CA TRP A 181 12.32 -7.83 -17.17
C TRP A 181 11.77 -7.23 -18.47
N ASP A 182 11.64 -8.08 -19.52
CA ASP A 182 11.11 -7.64 -20.80
C ASP A 182 9.66 -7.12 -20.63
N PRO A 183 9.40 -5.84 -20.95
CA PRO A 183 8.08 -5.24 -20.80
C PRO A 183 7.03 -5.80 -21.77
N ASN A 184 7.43 -6.62 -22.74
CA ASN A 184 6.52 -7.27 -23.69
C ASN A 184 6.09 -8.67 -23.23
N GLU A 185 6.79 -9.25 -22.26
CA GLU A 185 6.41 -10.54 -21.69
C GLU A 185 5.43 -10.36 -20.55
N ARG A 186 4.40 -11.23 -20.49
CA ARG A 186 3.44 -11.25 -19.40
C ARG A 186 3.79 -12.35 -18.41
N HIS A 187 3.81 -11.99 -17.13
CA HIS A 187 4.18 -12.82 -16.00
C HIS A 187 2.99 -12.99 -15.03
N SER A 188 3.21 -13.74 -13.95
CA SER A 188 2.26 -13.91 -12.84
C SER A 188 0.89 -14.43 -13.27
N VAL A 189 0.85 -15.36 -14.24
CA VAL A 189 -0.40 -15.89 -14.80
C VAL A 189 -1.19 -16.66 -13.74
N THR A 190 -2.36 -16.14 -13.37
CA THR A 190 -3.24 -16.71 -12.35
C THR A 190 -4.67 -16.83 -12.86
N TYR A 191 -5.29 -17.99 -12.67
CA TYR A 191 -6.70 -18.25 -13.02
C TYR A 191 -7.58 -18.04 -11.80
N PHE A 192 -8.68 -17.31 -11.98
CA PHE A 192 -9.63 -17.09 -10.90
C PHE A 192 -11.05 -16.85 -11.45
N THR A 193 -12.03 -16.87 -10.56
CA THR A 193 -13.42 -16.50 -10.87
C THR A 193 -13.70 -15.13 -10.27
N HIS A 194 -14.18 -14.21 -11.07
CA HIS A 194 -14.52 -12.86 -10.60
C HIS A 194 -15.61 -12.94 -9.51
N PRO A 195 -15.41 -12.33 -8.33
CA PRO A 195 -16.27 -12.53 -7.16
C PRO A 195 -17.72 -12.09 -7.38
N VAL A 196 -17.94 -11.03 -8.16
CA VAL A 196 -19.27 -10.45 -8.38
C VAL A 196 -19.94 -11.04 -9.64
N THR A 197 -19.23 -11.09 -10.76
CA THR A 197 -19.82 -11.49 -12.06
C THR A 197 -19.83 -12.98 -12.29
N GLY A 198 -19.05 -13.76 -11.53
CA GLY A 198 -18.85 -15.19 -11.75
C GLY A 198 -18.07 -15.53 -13.04
N ALA A 199 -17.51 -14.54 -13.74
CA ALA A 199 -16.76 -14.77 -14.96
C ALA A 199 -15.41 -15.45 -14.68
N PRO A 200 -15.04 -16.51 -15.43
CA PRO A 200 -13.71 -17.11 -15.33
C PRO A 200 -12.70 -16.22 -16.03
N LEU A 201 -11.69 -15.76 -15.31
CA LEU A 201 -10.68 -14.81 -15.76
C LEU A 201 -9.25 -15.37 -15.61
N VAL A 202 -8.35 -14.79 -16.40
CA VAL A 202 -6.90 -14.95 -16.24
C VAL A 202 -6.28 -13.60 -15.92
N TYR A 203 -5.62 -13.51 -14.80
CA TYR A 203 -4.77 -12.38 -14.41
C TYR A 203 -3.36 -12.59 -14.96
N SER A 204 -2.73 -11.54 -15.47
CA SER A 204 -1.29 -11.51 -15.74
C SER A 204 -0.78 -10.09 -15.72
N THR A 205 0.54 -9.91 -15.59
CA THR A 205 1.16 -8.58 -15.50
C THR A 205 2.36 -8.45 -16.42
N ASN A 206 2.66 -7.24 -16.82
CA ASN A 206 3.99 -6.81 -17.22
C ASN A 206 4.26 -5.38 -16.73
N HIS A 207 5.49 -4.91 -16.84
CA HIS A 207 5.83 -3.59 -16.34
C HIS A 207 6.92 -2.91 -17.16
N THR A 208 7.05 -1.60 -16.93
CA THR A 208 8.17 -0.78 -17.41
C THR A 208 8.68 0.08 -16.28
N SER A 209 9.99 0.17 -16.13
CA SER A 209 10.63 0.96 -15.07
C SER A 209 11.36 2.15 -15.68
N ASP A 210 11.20 3.32 -15.06
CA ASP A 210 11.97 4.51 -15.37
C ASP A 210 12.96 4.80 -14.24
N PRO A 211 14.27 4.60 -14.46
CA PRO A 211 15.27 4.82 -13.42
C PRO A 211 15.45 6.30 -13.06
N SER A 212 15.02 7.24 -13.91
CA SER A 212 15.15 8.68 -13.66
C SER A 212 14.12 9.18 -12.64
N THR A 213 12.93 8.59 -12.64
CA THR A 213 11.84 8.89 -11.70
C THR A 213 11.71 7.84 -10.60
N GLN A 214 12.38 6.71 -10.71
CA GLN A 214 12.26 5.52 -9.86
C GLN A 214 10.82 4.93 -9.88
N VAL A 215 10.02 5.22 -10.90
CA VAL A 215 8.65 4.71 -11.00
C VAL A 215 8.59 3.48 -11.90
N CYS A 216 7.99 2.41 -11.39
CA CYS A 216 7.63 1.22 -12.13
C CYS A 216 6.14 1.28 -12.48
N HIS A 217 5.81 1.28 -13.78
CA HIS A 217 4.45 1.20 -14.29
C HIS A 217 4.09 -0.24 -14.58
N VAL A 218 3.14 -0.79 -13.85
CA VAL A 218 2.62 -2.15 -14.01
C VAL A 218 1.31 -2.10 -14.79
N ARG A 219 1.20 -2.94 -15.81
CA ARG A 219 -0.06 -3.22 -16.49
C ARG A 219 -0.59 -4.56 -15.99
N ILE A 220 -1.76 -4.52 -15.42
CA ILE A 220 -2.50 -5.70 -14.96
C ILE A 220 -3.52 -6.02 -16.04
N TYR A 221 -3.48 -7.23 -16.54
CA TYR A 221 -4.38 -7.71 -17.58
C TYR A 221 -5.38 -8.69 -16.98
N TYR A 222 -6.63 -8.48 -17.31
CA TYR A 222 -7.71 -9.44 -17.07
C TYR A 222 -8.22 -9.93 -18.41
N ASP A 223 -8.02 -11.20 -18.70
CA ASP A 223 -8.46 -11.86 -19.92
C ASP A 223 -9.50 -12.93 -19.62
N ASP A 224 -10.31 -13.29 -20.61
CA ASP A 224 -11.24 -14.41 -20.46
C ASP A 224 -10.45 -15.72 -20.35
N ALA A 225 -10.80 -16.56 -19.38
CA ALA A 225 -10.14 -17.85 -19.21
C ALA A 225 -10.49 -18.79 -20.37
N PRO A 226 -9.50 -19.50 -20.94
CA PRO A 226 -9.77 -20.45 -22.01
C PRO A 226 -10.64 -21.62 -21.51
N LYS A 227 -11.56 -22.11 -22.36
CA LYS A 227 -12.48 -23.22 -22.03
C LYS A 227 -11.76 -24.53 -21.70
N ARG A 228 -10.51 -24.68 -22.08
CA ARG A 228 -9.66 -25.85 -21.76
C ARG A 228 -8.34 -25.36 -21.17
N PRO A 229 -7.86 -25.93 -20.07
CA PRO A 229 -6.55 -25.60 -19.50
C PRO A 229 -5.46 -25.99 -20.54
N ARG A 230 -4.93 -24.99 -21.19
CA ARG A 230 -3.73 -25.05 -22.04
C ARG A 230 -2.76 -24.01 -21.53
N ALA A 231 -1.50 -24.08 -21.91
CA ALA A 231 -0.57 -22.99 -21.66
C ALA A 231 -1.20 -21.68 -22.11
N PHE A 232 -1.35 -20.73 -21.18
CA PHE A 232 -1.95 -19.43 -21.47
C PHE A 232 -1.15 -18.71 -22.55
N LYS A 233 -1.85 -18.25 -23.57
CA LYS A 233 -1.30 -17.32 -24.56
C LYS A 233 -2.11 -16.05 -24.50
N PRO A 234 -1.45 -14.90 -24.23
CA PRO A 234 -2.13 -13.61 -24.21
C PRO A 234 -2.93 -13.39 -25.50
N PRO A 235 -4.20 -12.96 -25.42
CA PRO A 235 -4.93 -12.55 -26.61
C PRO A 235 -4.34 -11.26 -27.19
N PRO A 236 -4.52 -11.00 -28.50
CA PRO A 236 -4.08 -9.75 -29.13
C PRO A 236 -4.75 -8.52 -28.51
N GLU A 237 -5.99 -8.66 -28.09
CA GLU A 237 -6.75 -7.62 -27.38
C GLU A 237 -7.19 -8.15 -26.02
N PRO A 238 -6.66 -7.59 -24.92
CA PRO A 238 -7.07 -7.96 -23.57
C PRO A 238 -8.49 -7.45 -23.28
N ARG A 239 -9.23 -8.19 -22.45
CA ARG A 239 -10.57 -7.78 -22.02
C ARG A 239 -10.54 -6.49 -21.20
N ARG A 240 -9.59 -6.35 -20.28
CA ARG A 240 -9.39 -5.17 -19.43
C ARG A 240 -7.92 -5.01 -19.12
N ILE A 241 -7.44 -3.77 -19.17
CA ILE A 241 -6.12 -3.38 -18.66
C ILE A 241 -6.35 -2.41 -17.50
N VAL A 242 -5.71 -2.69 -16.38
CA VAL A 242 -5.67 -1.83 -15.21
C VAL A 242 -4.23 -1.36 -15.02
N HIS A 243 -4.05 -0.09 -14.78
CA HIS A 243 -2.74 0.50 -14.54
C HIS A 243 -2.47 0.58 -13.04
N LEU A 244 -1.25 0.22 -12.67
CA LEU A 244 -0.71 0.41 -11.33
C LEU A 244 0.68 1.06 -11.46
N ALA A 245 1.02 1.98 -10.60
CA ALA A 245 2.35 2.55 -10.59
C ALA A 245 2.91 2.56 -9.17
N HIS A 246 4.18 2.17 -9.05
CA HIS A 246 4.88 2.11 -7.79
C HIS A 246 6.23 2.82 -7.89
N ARG A 247 6.44 3.83 -7.05
CA ARG A 247 7.77 4.39 -6.83
C ARG A 247 8.61 3.38 -6.04
N GLN A 248 9.81 3.12 -6.53
CA GLN A 248 10.80 2.29 -5.85
C GLN A 248 11.50 3.10 -4.77
N ILE A 249 11.31 2.73 -3.50
CA ILE A 249 11.90 3.42 -2.35
C ILE A 249 13.06 2.57 -1.83
N PHE A 250 14.30 3.04 -2.02
CA PHE A 250 15.47 2.33 -1.54
C PHE A 250 15.70 2.52 -0.03
N PRO A 251 16.37 1.58 0.64
CA PRO A 251 16.55 1.62 2.09
C PRO A 251 17.18 2.92 2.63
N GLU A 252 18.19 3.45 1.97
CA GLU A 252 18.84 4.69 2.42
C GLU A 252 17.97 5.92 2.14
N GLU A 253 17.17 5.92 1.07
CA GLU A 253 16.17 6.96 0.82
C GLU A 253 15.11 6.96 1.93
N LEU A 254 14.60 5.79 2.33
CA LEU A 254 13.64 5.67 3.43
C LEU A 254 14.20 6.22 4.74
N ARG A 255 15.45 5.90 5.07
CA ARG A 255 16.14 6.44 6.25
C ARG A 255 16.27 7.96 6.21
N LEU A 256 16.62 8.50 5.04
CA LEU A 256 16.72 9.94 4.82
C LEU A 256 15.37 10.65 4.98
N LEU A 257 14.28 10.08 4.46
CA LEU A 257 12.92 10.60 4.61
C LEU A 257 12.48 10.65 6.07
N ILE A 258 12.71 9.56 6.82
CA ILE A 258 12.44 9.49 8.27
C ILE A 258 13.16 10.62 9.00
N ALA A 259 14.48 10.73 8.80
CA ALA A 259 15.29 11.75 9.45
C ALA A 259 14.90 13.19 9.04
N SER A 260 14.60 13.41 7.74
CA SER A 260 14.21 14.72 7.21
C SER A 260 12.84 15.20 7.71
N ALA A 261 12.00 14.30 8.19
CA ALA A 261 10.73 14.61 8.83
C ALA A 261 10.86 14.85 10.36
N GLY A 262 12.06 14.75 10.90
CA GLY A 262 12.31 14.88 12.36
C GLY A 262 11.87 13.65 13.16
N LEU A 263 11.82 12.48 12.53
CA LEU A 263 11.56 11.19 13.16
C LEU A 263 12.88 10.45 13.40
N GLU A 264 12.93 9.65 14.45
CA GLU A 264 14.07 8.82 14.81
C GLU A 264 13.80 7.36 14.41
N LEU A 265 14.67 6.75 13.61
CA LEU A 265 14.55 5.36 13.21
C LEU A 265 14.85 4.43 14.39
N GLU A 266 13.87 3.61 14.83
CA GLU A 266 14.04 2.59 15.86
C GLU A 266 14.47 1.25 15.28
N SER A 267 13.87 0.83 14.15
CA SER A 267 14.23 -0.42 13.49
C SER A 267 13.98 -0.36 11.99
N HIS A 268 14.77 -1.11 11.21
CA HIS A 268 14.63 -1.26 9.77
C HIS A 268 15.05 -2.69 9.40
N THR A 269 14.09 -3.52 9.07
CA THR A 269 14.26 -4.98 8.93
C THR A 269 13.59 -5.51 7.68
N GLY A 270 13.90 -6.75 7.31
CA GLY A 270 13.31 -7.42 6.16
C GLY A 270 12.11 -8.30 6.51
N ASN A 271 11.11 -8.33 5.63
CA ASN A 271 9.98 -9.27 5.65
C ASN A 271 9.26 -9.37 7.01
N PHE A 272 9.04 -8.22 7.69
CA PHE A 272 8.37 -8.14 9.01
C PHE A 272 9.05 -8.99 10.12
N ARG A 273 10.32 -9.30 9.95
CA ARG A 273 11.12 -10.12 10.88
C ARG A 273 12.29 -9.31 11.41
N SER A 274 12.95 -9.81 12.44
CA SER A 274 14.14 -9.16 13.02
C SER A 274 15.41 -9.32 12.16
N GLY A 275 15.30 -9.82 10.92
CA GLY A 275 16.42 -10.02 10.01
C GLY A 275 16.89 -8.72 9.35
N ALA A 276 18.18 -8.66 8.99
CA ALA A 276 18.73 -7.56 8.22
C ALA A 276 18.15 -7.54 6.79
N LEU A 277 18.14 -6.36 6.17
CA LEU A 277 17.87 -6.21 4.74
C LEU A 277 19.00 -6.88 3.93
N GLY A 278 18.65 -7.62 2.89
CA GLY A 278 19.63 -8.32 2.07
C GLY A 278 19.00 -9.28 1.06
N PRO A 279 19.78 -10.14 0.43
CA PRO A 279 19.28 -11.10 -0.56
C PRO A 279 18.15 -11.98 0.00
N GLY A 280 17.10 -12.18 -0.79
CA GLY A 280 15.91 -12.97 -0.39
C GLY A 280 14.94 -12.24 0.53
N VAL A 281 15.05 -10.92 0.63
CA VAL A 281 14.10 -10.04 1.31
C VAL A 281 13.26 -9.33 0.25
N ASP A 282 11.93 -9.49 0.32
CA ASP A 282 10.99 -8.91 -0.66
C ASP A 282 10.43 -7.56 -0.19
N ALA A 283 10.35 -7.35 1.13
CA ALA A 283 9.81 -6.13 1.72
C ALA A 283 10.73 -5.61 2.84
N GLN A 284 10.81 -4.31 2.94
CA GLN A 284 11.42 -3.60 4.05
C GLN A 284 10.34 -3.08 5.00
N SER A 285 10.48 -3.35 6.28
CA SER A 285 9.62 -2.84 7.33
C SER A 285 10.41 -1.94 8.28
N ALA A 286 9.86 -0.78 8.61
CA ALA A 286 10.52 0.19 9.45
C ALA A 286 9.61 0.67 10.60
N ILE A 287 10.22 0.98 11.72
CA ILE A 287 9.61 1.67 12.86
C ILE A 287 10.41 2.91 13.12
N ALA A 288 9.74 4.05 13.12
CA ALA A 288 10.30 5.34 13.49
C ALA A 288 9.51 5.95 14.64
N ARG A 289 10.12 6.87 15.38
CA ARG A 289 9.53 7.50 16.56
C ARG A 289 9.60 9.00 16.47
N LYS A 290 8.54 9.68 16.88
CA LYS A 290 8.58 11.11 17.12
C LYS A 290 9.29 11.39 18.46
N PRO A 291 10.31 12.24 18.51
CA PRO A 291 10.94 12.66 19.77
C PRO A 291 9.92 13.19 20.80
N ARG A 292 10.28 13.12 22.09
CA ARG A 292 9.44 13.65 23.18
C ARG A 292 9.52 15.16 23.31
#